data_9c116eec6a3335db6d2bf5230498dd7d
#
_entry.id   9c116eec6a3335db6d2bf5230498dd7d
#
_cell.length_a   1.000
_cell.length_b   1.000
_cell.length_c   1.000
_cell.angle_alpha   90.00
_cell.angle_beta   90.00
_cell.angle_gamma   90.00
#
_symmetry.space_group_name_H-M   'P 1'
#
loop_
_entity.id
_entity.type
_entity.pdbx_description
1 polymer ?
#
loop_
_entity_poly.entity_id
_entity_poly.type
_entity_poly.pdbx_seq_one_letter_code
_entity_poly.pdbx_strand_id
1 'polypeptide(L)'
;MKKQRKSQRFSGRVVYFRHILLFLYSSKLIMKLNIQNETARLKTVVLGRPESIGAAPMLAETYDAKSYHAVENNIYPVEKDIIREMNAFEAVLKKHGVEILHPAPIEGCNQIFARDVAFVIEDKLVASNLIQDREAEQDAYHHVFEEIKWSNIINLPKTAHIEGGDVLVWNDFLFVGTCYSEDYRNFKTARTNKYAIELLKEYFPQKRIIDLNLKKNDREPYRGVLHLDCCFNLVGRDKCIIYKNGFVDERDYRLLLDIFGETNCFQVTDQEMFEMFPNVFSIAPDLVVSDEVFTRLNRHLTEEWGIKVEEISYREISKMGGLLRCSTMPLIRE
;
A
#
# COMPACT_ATOMS: atom_id res chain seq x y z
N MET A 1 -31.71 -79.71 39.97
CA MET A 1 -30.75 -79.66 38.84
C MET A 1 -30.32 -78.19 38.61
N LYS A 2 -29.15 -77.82 39.15
CA LYS A 2 -28.58 -76.45 39.00
C LYS A 2 -27.36 -76.54 38.13
N LYS A 3 -27.39 -75.87 36.93
CA LYS A 3 -26.23 -75.74 36.05
C LYS A 3 -25.39 -74.52 36.50
N GLN A 4 -24.17 -74.78 36.91
CA GLN A 4 -23.14 -73.79 37.15
C GLN A 4 -22.64 -73.24 35.80
N ARG A 5 -22.62 -71.90 35.61
CA ARG A 5 -21.89 -71.24 34.54
C ARG A 5 -20.57 -70.72 35.08
N LYS A 6 -19.47 -71.24 34.56
CA LYS A 6 -18.10 -70.73 34.80
C LYS A 6 -17.93 -69.38 34.09
N SER A 7 -17.53 -68.36 34.84
CA SER A 7 -17.07 -67.08 34.25
C SER A 7 -15.60 -67.20 33.89
N GLN A 8 -15.27 -67.06 32.64
CA GLN A 8 -13.90 -66.84 32.19
C GLN A 8 -13.62 -65.33 32.24
N ARG A 9 -12.65 -64.91 33.04
CA ARG A 9 -12.08 -63.58 33.04
C ARG A 9 -11.06 -63.51 31.89
N PHE A 10 -11.33 -62.69 30.90
CA PHE A 10 -10.35 -62.22 29.93
C PHE A 10 -9.67 -60.96 30.49
N SER A 11 -8.37 -61.05 30.79
CA SER A 11 -7.52 -59.90 31.07
C SER A 11 -7.04 -59.30 29.76
N GLY A 12 -7.77 -58.32 29.22
CA GLY A 12 -7.32 -57.53 28.07
C GLY A 12 -6.43 -56.40 28.51
N ARG A 13 -5.13 -56.50 28.31
CA ARG A 13 -4.22 -55.34 28.41
C ARG A 13 -4.58 -54.38 27.25
N VAL A 14 -5.14 -53.23 27.57
CA VAL A 14 -5.32 -52.12 26.66
C VAL A 14 -3.95 -51.45 26.45
N VAL A 15 -3.34 -51.68 25.31
CA VAL A 15 -2.14 -51.02 24.89
C VAL A 15 -2.57 -49.65 24.33
N TYR A 16 -2.37 -48.58 25.10
CA TYR A 16 -2.50 -47.21 24.58
C TYR A 16 -1.36 -46.92 23.61
N PHE A 17 -1.61 -46.99 22.31
CA PHE A 17 -0.76 -46.36 21.33
C PHE A 17 -0.95 -44.84 21.44
N ARG A 18 -0.04 -44.18 22.15
CA ARG A 18 0.15 -42.74 22.03
C ARG A 18 0.72 -42.49 20.66
N HIS A 19 -0.14 -42.12 19.72
CA HIS A 19 0.28 -41.43 18.48
C HIS A 19 0.75 -40.05 18.92
N ILE A 20 2.04 -39.90 19.11
CA ILE A 20 2.70 -38.61 19.16
C ILE A 20 2.69 -38.15 17.69
N LEU A 21 1.69 -37.37 17.32
CA LEU A 21 1.77 -36.53 16.14
C LEU A 21 2.90 -35.51 16.43
N LEU A 22 4.09 -35.83 15.96
CA LEU A 22 5.14 -34.85 15.75
C LEU A 22 4.60 -33.93 14.64
N PHE A 23 3.96 -32.83 15.02
CA PHE A 23 3.86 -31.65 14.19
C PHE A 23 5.31 -31.22 13.94
N LEU A 24 5.83 -31.58 12.78
CA LEU A 24 6.98 -30.88 12.19
C LEU A 24 6.50 -29.45 11.93
N TYR A 25 6.59 -28.61 12.94
CA TYR A 25 6.65 -27.17 12.76
C TYR A 25 7.93 -26.96 11.95
N SER A 26 7.81 -26.92 10.62
CA SER A 26 8.78 -26.22 9.82
C SER A 26 8.87 -24.84 10.46
N SER A 27 10.01 -24.51 11.03
CA SER A 27 10.28 -23.17 11.54
C SER A 27 10.30 -22.25 10.32
N LYS A 28 9.11 -21.85 9.83
CA LYS A 28 9.01 -20.76 8.85
C LYS A 28 9.78 -19.60 9.48
N LEU A 29 10.75 -19.10 8.76
CA LEU A 29 11.54 -17.98 9.24
C LEU A 29 10.57 -16.81 9.38
N ILE A 30 10.35 -16.35 10.62
CA ILE A 30 9.46 -15.22 10.87
C ILE A 30 10.09 -13.98 10.26
N MET A 31 9.36 -13.33 9.37
CA MET A 31 9.78 -12.09 8.73
C MET A 31 9.91 -10.97 9.76
N LYS A 32 11.05 -10.29 9.75
CA LYS A 32 11.32 -9.15 10.63
C LYS A 32 11.08 -7.85 9.88
N LEU A 33 9.91 -7.27 10.07
CA LEU A 33 9.53 -5.98 9.48
C LEU A 33 10.48 -4.85 9.91
N ASN A 34 10.76 -3.92 9.00
CA ASN A 34 11.53 -2.71 9.31
C ASN A 34 11.25 -1.60 8.28
N ILE A 35 10.43 -0.62 8.64
CA ILE A 35 10.18 0.59 7.84
C ILE A 35 10.34 1.82 8.74
N GLN A 36 11.48 2.50 8.64
CA GLN A 36 11.76 3.74 9.37
C GLN A 36 11.49 4.98 8.51
N ASN A 37 11.59 4.84 7.19
CA ASN A 37 11.27 5.88 6.22
C ASN A 37 10.96 5.30 4.83
N GLU A 38 10.39 6.12 3.95
CA GLU A 38 9.98 5.71 2.59
C GLU A 38 11.16 5.50 1.61
N THR A 39 12.36 5.98 1.92
CA THR A 39 13.45 6.08 0.96
C THR A 39 14.69 5.25 1.30
N ALA A 40 14.76 4.64 2.49
CA ALA A 40 15.83 3.70 2.84
C ALA A 40 15.85 2.51 1.85
N ARG A 41 17.00 1.83 1.74
CA ARG A 41 17.17 0.75 0.78
C ARG A 41 16.15 -0.36 0.97
N LEU A 42 15.35 -0.58 -0.05
CA LEU A 42 14.32 -1.61 -0.08
C LEU A 42 14.93 -3.01 -0.12
N LYS A 43 14.46 -3.90 0.73
CA LYS A 43 14.88 -5.31 0.79
C LYS A 43 13.75 -6.25 0.40
N THR A 44 12.57 -6.06 0.97
CA THR A 44 11.41 -6.93 0.72
C THR A 44 10.17 -6.08 0.50
N VAL A 45 9.39 -6.41 -0.51
CA VAL A 45 8.16 -5.70 -0.89
C VAL A 45 7.08 -6.69 -1.33
N VAL A 46 5.82 -6.40 -1.02
CA VAL A 46 4.71 -7.01 -1.76
C VAL A 46 4.42 -6.12 -2.96
N LEU A 47 4.52 -6.70 -4.15
CA LEU A 47 4.10 -6.09 -5.41
C LEU A 47 2.72 -6.63 -5.75
N GLY A 48 1.80 -5.75 -6.12
CA GLY A 48 0.45 -6.14 -6.53
C GLY A 48 0.45 -7.15 -7.68
N ARG A 49 -0.73 -7.65 -8.01
CA ARG A 49 -0.92 -8.67 -9.05
C ARG A 49 -1.74 -8.10 -10.20
N PRO A 50 -1.25 -8.19 -11.44
CA PRO A 50 -1.95 -7.63 -12.61
C PRO A 50 -2.92 -8.59 -13.26
N GLU A 51 -2.86 -9.90 -12.95
CA GLU A 51 -3.69 -10.93 -13.57
C GLU A 51 -5.07 -11.01 -12.91
N SER A 52 -6.06 -11.43 -13.69
CA SER A 52 -7.43 -11.68 -13.24
C SER A 52 -8.17 -10.45 -12.71
N ILE A 53 -7.85 -9.25 -13.22
CA ILE A 53 -8.49 -8.00 -12.79
C ILE A 53 -9.98 -7.89 -13.14
N GLY A 54 -10.49 -8.80 -14.00
CA GLY A 54 -11.86 -8.76 -14.47
C GLY A 54 -12.09 -7.82 -15.66
N ALA A 55 -13.35 -7.59 -15.98
CA ALA A 55 -13.77 -6.65 -17.01
C ALA A 55 -13.65 -5.20 -16.51
N ALA A 56 -13.61 -4.23 -17.44
CA ALA A 56 -13.74 -2.82 -17.07
C ALA A 56 -15.03 -2.60 -16.26
N PRO A 57 -14.97 -1.86 -15.14
CA PRO A 57 -16.14 -1.62 -14.30
C PRO A 57 -17.16 -0.73 -15.02
N MET A 58 -18.41 -0.76 -14.58
CA MET A 58 -19.38 0.28 -14.94
C MET A 58 -19.02 1.60 -14.21
N LEU A 59 -19.47 2.74 -14.74
CA LEU A 59 -19.24 4.05 -14.10
C LEU A 59 -19.67 4.11 -12.64
N ALA A 60 -20.77 3.46 -12.29
CA ALA A 60 -21.28 3.41 -10.92
C ALA A 60 -20.45 2.53 -9.98
N GLU A 61 -19.62 1.65 -10.52
CA GLU A 61 -18.76 0.73 -9.77
C GLU A 61 -17.37 1.30 -9.54
N THR A 62 -17.02 2.40 -10.21
CA THR A 62 -15.74 3.07 -9.98
C THR A 62 -15.68 3.66 -8.57
N TYR A 63 -14.50 3.64 -7.97
CA TYR A 63 -14.26 4.12 -6.61
C TYR A 63 -13.13 5.15 -6.51
N ASP A 64 -12.68 5.68 -7.64
CA ASP A 64 -11.76 6.79 -7.75
C ASP A 64 -12.00 7.60 -9.04
N ALA A 65 -11.58 8.86 -9.05
CA ALA A 65 -11.83 9.79 -10.15
C ALA A 65 -11.07 9.44 -11.45
N LYS A 66 -9.92 8.77 -11.37
CA LYS A 66 -9.13 8.37 -12.56
C LYS A 66 -9.79 7.20 -13.25
N SER A 67 -10.21 6.18 -12.51
CA SER A 67 -11.00 5.06 -13.05
C SER A 67 -12.31 5.56 -13.66
N TYR A 68 -13.01 6.47 -12.96
CA TYR A 68 -14.22 7.10 -13.50
C TYR A 68 -13.97 7.76 -14.85
N HIS A 69 -12.95 8.62 -14.93
CA HIS A 69 -12.55 9.29 -16.15
C HIS A 69 -12.15 8.30 -17.27
N ALA A 70 -11.42 7.24 -16.93
CA ALA A 70 -10.98 6.25 -17.90
C ALA A 70 -12.15 5.45 -18.49
N VAL A 71 -13.13 5.07 -17.67
CA VAL A 71 -14.34 4.38 -18.11
C VAL A 71 -15.22 5.30 -18.95
N GLU A 72 -15.46 6.54 -18.49
CA GLU A 72 -16.27 7.54 -19.20
C GLU A 72 -15.74 7.84 -20.60
N ASN A 73 -14.42 7.87 -20.76
CA ASN A 73 -13.75 8.17 -22.02
C ASN A 73 -13.39 6.91 -22.84
N ASN A 74 -13.79 5.71 -22.41
CA ASN A 74 -13.49 4.43 -23.07
C ASN A 74 -11.99 4.16 -23.25
N ILE A 75 -11.17 4.56 -22.28
CA ILE A 75 -9.71 4.36 -22.26
C ILE A 75 -9.27 3.47 -21.07
N TYR A 76 -10.21 2.81 -20.39
CA TYR A 76 -9.86 1.90 -19.30
C TYR A 76 -8.91 0.80 -19.82
N PRO A 77 -7.83 0.49 -19.07
CA PRO A 77 -6.78 -0.38 -19.58
C PRO A 77 -7.25 -1.84 -19.74
N VAL A 78 -6.56 -2.56 -20.63
CA VAL A 78 -6.75 -4.00 -20.77
C VAL A 78 -5.67 -4.76 -20.01
N GLU A 79 -6.03 -5.91 -19.46
CA GLU A 79 -5.16 -6.73 -18.60
C GLU A 79 -3.78 -7.01 -19.21
N LYS A 80 -3.71 -7.29 -20.51
CA LYS A 80 -2.44 -7.56 -21.21
C LYS A 80 -1.44 -6.39 -21.09
N ASP A 81 -1.90 -5.15 -21.15
CA ASP A 81 -1.03 -3.99 -21.08
C ASP A 81 -0.60 -3.72 -19.64
N ILE A 82 -1.49 -3.95 -18.68
CA ILE A 82 -1.19 -3.90 -17.25
C ILE A 82 -0.13 -4.94 -16.87
N ILE A 83 -0.27 -6.19 -17.33
CA ILE A 83 0.72 -7.25 -17.11
C ILE A 83 2.11 -6.84 -17.65
N ARG A 84 2.16 -6.22 -18.83
CA ARG A 84 3.42 -5.76 -19.41
C ARG A 84 4.11 -4.70 -18.53
N GLU A 85 3.34 -3.73 -18.03
CA GLU A 85 3.86 -2.65 -17.18
C GLU A 85 4.30 -3.19 -15.80
N MET A 86 3.51 -4.02 -15.16
CA MET A 86 3.89 -4.66 -13.88
C MET A 86 5.14 -5.52 -14.01
N ASN A 87 5.27 -6.30 -15.09
CA ASN A 87 6.46 -7.12 -15.35
C ASN A 87 7.71 -6.25 -15.55
N ALA A 88 7.59 -5.09 -16.20
CA ALA A 88 8.70 -4.15 -16.33
C ALA A 88 9.13 -3.61 -14.96
N PHE A 89 8.19 -3.25 -14.10
CA PHE A 89 8.48 -2.80 -12.75
C PHE A 89 9.12 -3.91 -11.90
N GLU A 90 8.57 -5.12 -11.94
CA GLU A 90 9.13 -6.28 -11.25
C GLU A 90 10.57 -6.57 -11.68
N ALA A 91 10.87 -6.46 -12.99
CA ALA A 91 12.23 -6.64 -13.51
C ALA A 91 13.21 -5.60 -12.94
N VAL A 92 12.79 -4.34 -12.78
CA VAL A 92 13.60 -3.30 -12.14
C VAL A 92 13.86 -3.64 -10.67
N LEU A 93 12.84 -4.03 -9.92
CA LEU A 93 12.98 -4.42 -8.51
C LEU A 93 13.98 -5.60 -8.36
N LYS A 94 13.85 -6.64 -9.18
CA LYS A 94 14.76 -7.80 -9.22
C LYS A 94 16.19 -7.41 -9.59
N LYS A 95 16.37 -6.50 -10.58
CA LYS A 95 17.69 -5.96 -10.97
C LYS A 95 18.43 -5.34 -9.79
N HIS A 96 17.68 -4.73 -8.84
CA HIS A 96 18.25 -4.10 -7.65
C HIS A 96 18.24 -5.00 -6.41
N GLY A 97 18.01 -6.31 -6.57
CA GLY A 97 18.09 -7.32 -5.50
C GLY A 97 16.99 -7.23 -4.46
N VAL A 98 15.83 -6.70 -4.84
CA VAL A 98 14.65 -6.65 -3.97
C VAL A 98 13.95 -8.00 -3.98
N GLU A 99 13.65 -8.54 -2.79
CA GLU A 99 12.77 -9.69 -2.62
C GLU A 99 11.32 -9.27 -2.84
N ILE A 100 10.60 -10.02 -3.67
CA ILE A 100 9.24 -9.67 -4.09
C ILE A 100 8.28 -10.78 -3.67
N LEU A 101 7.25 -10.41 -2.94
CA LEU A 101 6.10 -11.23 -2.64
C LEU A 101 4.91 -10.73 -3.47
N HIS A 102 3.94 -11.59 -3.72
CA HIS A 102 2.70 -11.22 -4.42
C HIS A 102 1.48 -11.68 -3.62
N PRO A 103 0.34 -10.96 -3.71
CA PRO A 103 -0.91 -11.46 -3.16
C PRO A 103 -1.32 -12.77 -3.86
N ALA A 104 -2.06 -13.63 -3.17
CA ALA A 104 -2.68 -14.80 -3.80
C ALA A 104 -3.70 -14.34 -4.86
N PRO A 105 -3.84 -15.06 -6.00
CA PRO A 105 -4.76 -14.63 -7.05
C PRO A 105 -6.22 -14.79 -6.62
N ILE A 106 -7.03 -13.76 -6.85
CA ILE A 106 -8.48 -13.77 -6.71
C ILE A 106 -9.06 -13.44 -8.09
N GLU A 107 -9.88 -14.34 -8.64
CA GLU A 107 -10.48 -14.14 -9.96
C GLU A 107 -11.45 -12.96 -9.95
N GLY A 108 -11.35 -12.10 -10.95
CA GLY A 108 -12.20 -10.93 -11.12
C GLY A 108 -11.93 -9.80 -10.12
N CYS A 109 -10.78 -9.82 -9.43
CA CYS A 109 -10.41 -8.83 -8.42
C CYS A 109 -9.19 -8.01 -8.87
N ASN A 110 -9.32 -6.68 -8.80
CA ASN A 110 -8.18 -5.79 -9.02
C ASN A 110 -7.24 -5.83 -7.80
N GLN A 111 -6.09 -6.47 -7.96
CA GLN A 111 -5.09 -6.65 -6.90
C GLN A 111 -3.78 -5.88 -7.17
N ILE A 112 -3.83 -4.87 -8.06
CA ILE A 112 -2.64 -4.11 -8.48
C ILE A 112 -2.12 -3.25 -7.31
N PHE A 113 -3.00 -2.64 -6.53
CA PHE A 113 -2.63 -1.60 -5.57
C PHE A 113 -2.41 -2.17 -4.16
N ALA A 114 -1.30 -2.90 -4.01
CA ALA A 114 -0.90 -3.54 -2.76
C ALA A 114 -0.73 -2.55 -1.59
N ARG A 115 -0.40 -1.28 -1.88
CA ARG A 115 -0.15 -0.23 -0.89
C ARG A 115 -1.30 -0.05 0.09
N ASP A 116 -2.52 -0.18 -0.40
CA ASP A 116 -3.70 0.21 0.36
C ASP A 116 -4.15 -0.87 1.34
N VAL A 117 -3.78 -2.13 1.08
CA VAL A 117 -4.25 -3.29 1.86
C VAL A 117 -3.66 -3.35 3.26
N ALA A 118 -2.41 -2.96 3.40
CA ALA A 118 -1.71 -2.83 4.68
C ALA A 118 -0.46 -1.95 4.51
N PHE A 119 0.10 -1.48 5.61
CA PHE A 119 1.34 -0.71 5.61
C PHE A 119 2.16 -1.02 6.87
N VAL A 120 3.46 -0.75 6.79
CA VAL A 120 4.38 -1.01 7.90
C VAL A 120 4.89 0.31 8.46
N ILE A 121 4.86 0.44 9.77
CA ILE A 121 5.51 1.50 10.54
C ILE A 121 6.46 0.81 11.52
N GLU A 122 7.76 1.09 11.42
CA GLU A 122 8.81 0.44 12.20
C GLU A 122 8.78 -1.10 12.04
N ASP A 123 8.45 -1.84 13.09
CA ASP A 123 8.32 -3.31 13.09
C ASP A 123 6.85 -3.79 13.12
N LYS A 124 5.88 -2.89 12.92
CA LYS A 124 4.46 -3.18 12.97
C LYS A 124 3.81 -3.07 11.61
N LEU A 125 3.06 -4.09 11.22
CA LEU A 125 2.13 -4.04 10.10
C LEU A 125 0.77 -3.60 10.61
N VAL A 126 0.20 -2.58 9.99
CA VAL A 126 -1.18 -2.13 10.23
C VAL A 126 -2.04 -2.65 9.09
N ALA A 127 -2.99 -3.53 9.38
CA ALA A 127 -3.97 -4.00 8.41
C ALA A 127 -5.03 -2.92 8.18
N SER A 128 -5.24 -2.54 6.93
CA SER A 128 -6.21 -1.50 6.55
C SER A 128 -7.64 -1.99 6.71
N ASN A 129 -8.57 -1.08 7.02
CA ASN A 129 -9.98 -1.30 6.78
C ASN A 129 -10.36 -0.62 5.47
N LEU A 130 -10.30 -1.38 4.39
CA LEU A 130 -10.61 -0.92 3.04
C LEU A 130 -12.09 -0.53 2.91
N ILE A 131 -12.41 0.25 1.88
CA ILE A 131 -13.80 0.45 1.47
C ILE A 131 -14.42 -0.89 1.04
N GLN A 132 -15.74 -1.00 1.12
CA GLN A 132 -16.46 -2.24 0.81
C GLN A 132 -16.18 -2.77 -0.60
N ASP A 133 -16.01 -1.87 -1.57
CA ASP A 133 -15.69 -2.21 -2.96
C ASP A 133 -14.35 -2.97 -3.11
N ARG A 134 -13.45 -2.90 -2.09
CA ARG A 134 -12.10 -3.48 -2.10
C ARG A 134 -11.85 -4.50 -0.98
N GLU A 135 -12.82 -4.77 -0.12
CA GLU A 135 -12.66 -5.64 1.07
C GLU A 135 -12.09 -7.02 0.72
N ALA A 136 -12.49 -7.58 -0.42
CA ALA A 136 -12.05 -8.89 -0.88
C ALA A 136 -10.54 -8.99 -1.14
N GLU A 137 -9.86 -7.87 -1.42
CA GLU A 137 -8.42 -7.86 -1.68
C GLU A 137 -7.60 -8.36 -0.48
N GLN A 138 -8.09 -8.16 0.77
CA GLN A 138 -7.37 -8.55 1.99
C GLN A 138 -7.15 -10.05 2.10
N ASP A 139 -8.07 -10.86 1.62
CA ASP A 139 -7.98 -12.33 1.70
C ASP A 139 -6.75 -12.87 0.95
N ALA A 140 -6.29 -12.15 -0.06
CA ALA A 140 -5.12 -12.50 -0.85
C ALA A 140 -3.79 -12.40 -0.08
N TYR A 141 -3.77 -11.72 1.07
CA TYR A 141 -2.53 -11.43 1.81
C TYR A 141 -2.31 -12.35 3.02
N HIS A 142 -3.20 -13.28 3.31
CA HIS A 142 -3.08 -14.18 4.48
C HIS A 142 -1.73 -14.88 4.55
N HIS A 143 -1.22 -15.43 3.43
CA HIS A 143 0.06 -16.13 3.39
C HIS A 143 1.26 -15.22 3.69
N VAL A 144 1.19 -13.93 3.35
CA VAL A 144 2.21 -12.92 3.70
C VAL A 144 2.13 -12.61 5.19
N PHE A 145 0.93 -12.42 5.72
CA PHE A 145 0.72 -12.09 7.13
C PHE A 145 1.09 -13.25 8.08
N GLU A 146 0.93 -14.51 7.64
CA GLU A 146 1.36 -15.70 8.38
C GLU A 146 2.89 -15.76 8.58
N GLU A 147 3.68 -15.06 7.78
CA GLU A 147 5.13 -14.96 7.94
C GLU A 147 5.54 -13.87 8.94
N ILE A 148 4.60 -13.07 9.42
CA ILE A 148 4.82 -12.00 10.37
C ILE A 148 4.41 -12.48 11.77
N LYS A 149 5.20 -12.11 12.80
CA LYS A 149 4.82 -12.39 14.18
C LYS A 149 3.49 -11.70 14.49
N TRP A 150 2.52 -12.47 14.97
CA TRP A 150 1.17 -11.93 15.18
C TRP A 150 1.12 -10.71 16.11
N SER A 151 2.04 -10.63 17.11
CA SER A 151 2.18 -9.45 17.98
C SER A 151 2.68 -8.19 17.26
N ASN A 152 3.08 -8.33 16.01
CA ASN A 152 3.52 -7.22 15.15
C ASN A 152 2.46 -6.84 14.10
N ILE A 153 1.28 -7.45 14.16
CA ILE A 153 0.13 -7.10 13.31
C ILE A 153 -0.88 -6.32 14.16
N ILE A 154 -1.20 -5.12 13.72
CA ILE A 154 -2.22 -4.26 14.32
C ILE A 154 -3.48 -4.35 13.46
N ASN A 155 -4.56 -4.87 14.05
CA ASN A 155 -5.88 -4.86 13.44
C ASN A 155 -6.69 -3.73 14.07
N LEU A 156 -7.06 -2.74 13.29
CA LEU A 156 -7.85 -1.61 13.75
C LEU A 156 -9.34 -2.00 13.87
N PRO A 157 -10.10 -1.34 14.77
CA PRO A 157 -11.55 -1.47 14.80
C PRO A 157 -12.16 -1.14 13.43
N LYS A 158 -13.22 -1.84 13.03
CA LYS A 158 -13.87 -1.66 11.72
C LYS A 158 -14.31 -0.22 11.39
N THR A 159 -14.49 0.61 12.40
CA THR A 159 -14.84 2.03 12.25
C THR A 159 -13.64 2.95 12.04
N ALA A 160 -12.42 2.44 12.20
CA ALA A 160 -11.18 3.17 11.94
C ALA A 160 -10.72 2.85 10.52
N HIS A 161 -10.99 3.74 9.58
CA HIS A 161 -10.59 3.58 8.18
C HIS A 161 -9.26 4.28 7.93
N ILE A 162 -8.33 3.56 7.31
CA ILE A 162 -7.05 4.07 6.84
C ILE A 162 -6.52 3.14 5.76
N GLU A 163 -5.99 3.71 4.69
CA GLU A 163 -5.31 2.98 3.61
C GLU A 163 -3.85 3.44 3.51
N GLY A 164 -2.95 2.53 3.14
CA GLY A 164 -1.51 2.79 3.14
C GLY A 164 -1.04 3.87 2.15
N GLY A 165 -1.85 4.21 1.15
CA GLY A 165 -1.60 5.34 0.25
C GLY A 165 -1.65 6.70 0.96
N ASP A 166 -2.38 6.79 2.06
CA ASP A 166 -2.46 7.98 2.92
C ASP A 166 -1.33 8.05 3.97
N VAL A 167 -0.45 7.03 4.08
CA VAL A 167 0.55 6.96 5.15
C VAL A 167 1.97 7.02 4.59
N LEU A 168 2.75 8.03 5.01
CA LEU A 168 4.17 8.15 4.68
C LEU A 168 5.00 8.24 5.95
N VAL A 169 5.93 7.30 6.09
CA VAL A 169 6.86 7.21 7.24
C VAL A 169 8.15 7.97 6.92
N TRP A 170 8.56 8.88 7.78
CA TRP A 170 9.82 9.61 7.63
C TRP A 170 10.49 9.84 8.98
N ASN A 171 11.34 8.88 9.37
CA ASN A 171 12.03 8.88 10.65
C ASN A 171 11.05 9.05 11.82
N ASP A 172 11.16 10.15 12.60
CA ASP A 172 10.27 10.43 13.73
C ASP A 172 8.88 10.97 13.31
N PHE A 173 8.69 11.26 12.02
CA PHE A 173 7.42 11.76 11.50
C PHE A 173 6.58 10.67 10.85
N LEU A 174 5.28 10.85 10.94
CA LEU A 174 4.28 10.10 10.19
C LEU A 174 3.32 11.12 9.56
N PHE A 175 3.38 11.25 8.24
CA PHE A 175 2.42 12.08 7.50
C PHE A 175 1.22 11.24 7.13
N VAL A 176 0.01 11.72 7.43
CA VAL A 176 -1.22 10.97 7.20
C VAL A 176 -2.23 11.84 6.46
N GLY A 177 -2.58 11.45 5.24
CA GLY A 177 -3.67 12.05 4.48
C GLY A 177 -5.02 11.70 5.10
N THR A 178 -5.94 12.64 5.13
CA THR A 178 -7.28 12.43 5.69
C THR A 178 -8.32 13.31 4.99
N CYS A 179 -9.59 13.13 5.35
CA CYS A 179 -10.67 14.00 4.94
C CYS A 179 -11.51 14.38 6.17
N TYR A 180 -11.50 15.66 6.51
CA TYR A 180 -12.28 16.20 7.63
C TYR A 180 -13.62 16.80 7.20
N SER A 181 -14.04 16.59 5.94
CA SER A 181 -15.36 17.03 5.48
C SER A 181 -16.48 16.36 6.27
N GLU A 182 -17.55 17.10 6.52
CA GLU A 182 -18.81 16.54 7.03
C GLU A 182 -19.39 15.48 6.09
N ASP A 183 -19.07 15.60 4.80
CA ASP A 183 -19.46 14.67 3.73
C ASP A 183 -18.50 13.46 3.57
N TYR A 184 -17.62 13.21 4.55
CA TYR A 184 -16.65 12.09 4.48
C TYR A 184 -17.28 10.80 3.94
N ARG A 185 -18.47 10.44 4.42
CA ARG A 185 -19.17 9.19 4.03
C ARG A 185 -19.73 9.22 2.60
N ASN A 186 -19.79 10.38 1.99
CA ASN A 186 -20.32 10.55 0.63
C ASN A 186 -19.24 10.44 -0.44
N PHE A 187 -17.95 10.44 -0.04
CA PHE A 187 -16.82 10.30 -0.96
C PHE A 187 -16.21 8.90 -0.86
N LYS A 188 -16.24 8.14 -1.96
CA LYS A 188 -15.48 6.89 -2.07
C LYS A 188 -13.96 7.12 -2.02
N THR A 189 -13.50 8.30 -2.39
CA THR A 189 -12.09 8.72 -2.33
C THR A 189 -11.64 9.14 -0.92
N ALA A 190 -12.55 9.26 0.05
CA ALA A 190 -12.21 9.54 1.45
C ALA A 190 -11.92 8.21 2.19
N ARG A 191 -10.65 7.81 2.22
CA ARG A 191 -10.20 6.49 2.68
C ARG A 191 -9.68 6.46 4.11
N THR A 192 -9.32 7.62 4.66
CA THR A 192 -8.73 7.73 6.00
C THR A 192 -9.54 8.71 6.86
N ASN A 193 -9.96 8.27 8.04
CA ASN A 193 -10.76 9.08 8.95
C ASN A 193 -9.98 9.48 10.22
N LYS A 194 -10.53 10.47 10.92
CA LYS A 194 -9.93 11.02 12.15
C LYS A 194 -9.71 9.95 13.22
N TYR A 195 -10.63 9.00 13.36
CA TYR A 195 -10.52 7.97 14.40
C TYR A 195 -9.29 7.06 14.18
N ALA A 196 -8.99 6.71 12.94
CA ALA A 196 -7.77 5.96 12.63
C ALA A 196 -6.51 6.74 13.02
N ILE A 197 -6.47 8.06 12.78
CA ILE A 197 -5.34 8.90 13.16
C ILE A 197 -5.15 8.94 14.69
N GLU A 198 -6.24 9.03 15.45
CA GLU A 198 -6.19 9.00 16.91
C GLU A 198 -5.61 7.66 17.41
N LEU A 199 -6.01 6.54 16.82
CA LEU A 199 -5.45 5.22 17.13
C LEU A 199 -3.97 5.12 16.75
N LEU A 200 -3.55 5.67 15.61
CA LEU A 200 -2.11 5.71 15.27
C LEU A 200 -1.30 6.47 16.31
N LYS A 201 -1.82 7.58 16.88
CA LYS A 201 -1.17 8.32 17.97
C LYS A 201 -1.02 7.47 19.24
N GLU A 202 -1.96 6.57 19.51
CA GLU A 202 -1.89 5.64 20.63
C GLU A 202 -0.89 4.49 20.38
N TYR A 203 -0.90 3.90 19.16
CA TYR A 203 0.00 2.80 18.82
C TYR A 203 1.45 3.24 18.62
N PHE A 204 1.68 4.48 18.15
CA PHE A 204 2.99 5.03 17.82
C PHE A 204 3.26 6.35 18.55
N PRO A 205 3.26 6.36 19.91
CA PRO A 205 3.37 7.59 20.69
C PRO A 205 4.73 8.30 20.52
N GLN A 206 5.75 7.61 20.00
CA GLN A 206 7.06 8.16 19.66
C GLN A 206 7.09 8.93 18.34
N LYS A 207 6.06 8.74 17.47
CA LYS A 207 5.98 9.43 16.17
C LYS A 207 5.27 10.79 16.29
N ARG A 208 5.78 11.78 15.59
CA ARG A 208 5.08 13.05 15.36
C ARG A 208 4.13 12.86 14.18
N ILE A 209 2.86 12.63 14.48
CA ILE A 209 1.85 12.42 13.44
C ILE A 209 1.35 13.79 12.97
N ILE A 210 1.50 14.04 11.67
CA ILE A 210 1.02 15.23 10.96
C ILE A 210 -0.12 14.79 10.06
N ASP A 211 -1.32 15.17 10.41
CA ASP A 211 -2.53 14.90 9.63
C ASP A 211 -2.76 16.04 8.62
N LEU A 212 -2.97 15.66 7.38
CA LEU A 212 -3.06 16.54 6.22
C LEU A 212 -4.44 16.40 5.58
N ASN A 213 -5.22 17.47 5.57
CA ASN A 213 -6.59 17.44 5.04
C ASN A 213 -6.60 17.55 3.52
N LEU A 214 -7.02 16.48 2.84
CA LEU A 214 -6.98 16.34 1.38
C LEU A 214 -8.31 16.71 0.72
N LYS A 215 -8.24 17.37 -0.43
CA LYS A 215 -9.41 17.58 -1.29
C LYS A 215 -9.84 16.25 -1.91
N LYS A 216 -11.14 15.97 -1.83
CA LYS A 216 -11.74 14.74 -2.35
C LYS A 216 -12.73 15.04 -3.49
N ASN A 217 -12.69 14.22 -4.53
CA ASN A 217 -13.64 14.24 -5.61
C ASN A 217 -13.65 12.87 -6.29
N ASP A 218 -14.81 12.25 -6.42
CA ASP A 218 -14.96 10.88 -6.95
C ASP A 218 -15.03 10.84 -8.49
N ARG A 219 -15.17 11.98 -9.17
CA ARG A 219 -15.43 12.05 -10.60
C ARG A 219 -14.45 12.92 -11.39
N GLU A 220 -14.00 14.02 -10.80
CA GLU A 220 -13.16 15.01 -11.47
C GLU A 220 -11.70 14.90 -10.99
N PRO A 221 -10.82 14.21 -11.73
CA PRO A 221 -9.46 13.88 -11.25
C PRO A 221 -8.57 15.12 -11.06
N TYR A 222 -8.92 16.27 -11.61
CA TYR A 222 -8.21 17.54 -11.38
C TYR A 222 -8.66 18.29 -10.11
N ARG A 223 -9.74 17.84 -9.46
CA ARG A 223 -10.34 18.55 -8.30
C ARG A 223 -10.17 17.87 -6.98
N GLY A 224 -9.53 16.72 -6.95
CA GLY A 224 -9.28 15.98 -5.74
C GLY A 224 -8.14 14.99 -5.92
N VAL A 225 -7.71 14.41 -4.82
CA VAL A 225 -6.68 13.35 -4.79
C VAL A 225 -7.22 12.14 -4.04
N LEU A 226 -6.86 10.95 -4.50
CA LEU A 226 -7.30 9.71 -3.86
C LEU A 226 -6.63 9.56 -2.49
N HIS A 227 -5.30 9.56 -2.47
CA HIS A 227 -4.47 9.42 -1.27
C HIS A 227 -3.43 10.52 -1.18
N LEU A 228 -2.73 10.57 -0.04
CA LEU A 228 -1.65 11.52 0.19
C LEU A 228 -0.52 11.36 -0.84
N ASP A 229 -0.18 10.13 -1.21
CA ASP A 229 0.87 9.82 -2.19
C ASP A 229 0.53 10.22 -3.64
N CYS A 230 -0.71 10.66 -3.88
CA CYS A 230 -1.09 11.30 -5.13
C CYS A 230 -0.75 12.80 -5.19
N CYS A 231 -0.45 13.43 -4.03
CA CYS A 231 -0.12 14.86 -3.99
C CYS A 231 1.14 15.17 -3.17
N PHE A 232 1.65 14.21 -2.39
CA PHE A 232 2.87 14.36 -1.61
C PHE A 232 3.58 13.03 -1.52
N ASN A 233 4.88 12.99 -1.80
CA ASN A 233 5.70 11.79 -1.67
C ASN A 233 7.14 12.15 -1.33
N LEU A 234 7.83 11.24 -0.65
CA LEU A 234 9.20 11.39 -0.20
C LEU A 234 10.16 10.74 -1.19
N VAL A 235 11.23 11.44 -1.53
CA VAL A 235 12.31 10.92 -2.37
C VAL A 235 13.67 11.36 -1.83
N GLY A 236 14.69 10.62 -2.16
CA GLY A 236 16.04 10.96 -1.70
C GLY A 236 16.19 10.90 -0.17
N ARG A 237 17.02 11.78 0.39
CA ARG A 237 17.28 11.86 1.85
C ARG A 237 16.49 13.03 2.37
N ASP A 238 15.82 13.77 2.27
CA ASP A 238 15.12 14.93 2.83
C ASP A 238 14.48 15.77 1.71
N LYS A 239 13.98 15.09 0.69
CA LYS A 239 13.36 15.73 -0.47
C LYS A 239 11.94 15.20 -0.65
N CYS A 240 11.10 16.00 -1.27
CA CYS A 240 9.74 15.61 -1.57
C CYS A 240 9.25 16.12 -2.93
N ILE A 241 8.24 15.45 -3.42
CA ILE A 241 7.43 15.86 -4.56
C ILE A 241 6.09 16.29 -3.99
N ILE A 242 5.63 17.50 -4.33
CA ILE A 242 4.44 18.07 -3.70
C ILE A 242 3.54 18.82 -4.70
N TYR A 243 2.24 18.61 -4.57
CA TYR A 243 1.18 19.29 -5.31
C TYR A 243 0.33 20.14 -4.37
N LYS A 244 0.46 21.47 -4.49
CA LYS A 244 -0.19 22.44 -3.59
C LYS A 244 -1.71 22.27 -3.53
N ASN A 245 -2.35 22.09 -4.68
CA ASN A 245 -3.82 22.08 -4.77
C ASN A 245 -4.47 20.78 -4.27
N GLY A 246 -3.69 19.77 -3.84
CA GLY A 246 -4.19 18.54 -3.21
C GLY A 246 -4.72 18.76 -1.79
N PHE A 247 -4.27 19.81 -1.10
CA PHE A 247 -4.64 20.12 0.27
C PHE A 247 -5.85 21.05 0.34
N VAL A 248 -6.72 20.85 1.33
CA VAL A 248 -7.87 21.73 1.61
C VAL A 248 -7.39 23.06 2.14
N ASP A 249 -6.42 23.03 3.06
CA ASP A 249 -5.84 24.23 3.69
C ASP A 249 -4.41 24.47 3.17
N GLU A 250 -4.13 25.68 2.74
CA GLU A 250 -2.79 26.06 2.31
C GLU A 250 -1.75 25.96 3.46
N ARG A 251 -2.19 25.99 4.71
CA ARG A 251 -1.31 25.80 5.87
C ARG A 251 -0.66 24.43 5.89
N ASP A 252 -1.36 23.38 5.45
CA ASP A 252 -0.81 22.03 5.36
C ASP A 252 0.33 21.98 4.33
N TYR A 253 0.13 22.58 3.17
CA TYR A 253 1.17 22.74 2.16
C TYR A 253 2.38 23.51 2.66
N ARG A 254 2.16 24.67 3.31
CA ARG A 254 3.24 25.50 3.86
C ARG A 254 4.02 24.78 4.96
N LEU A 255 3.33 24.05 5.84
CA LEU A 255 3.97 23.24 6.87
C LEU A 255 4.97 22.24 6.27
N LEU A 256 4.60 21.57 5.16
CA LEU A 256 5.50 20.65 4.47
C LEU A 256 6.71 21.38 3.86
N LEU A 257 6.52 22.56 3.26
CA LEU A 257 7.63 23.38 2.78
C LEU A 257 8.56 23.83 3.91
N ASP A 258 8.02 24.16 5.09
CA ASP A 258 8.82 24.54 6.26
C ASP A 258 9.64 23.36 6.80
N ILE A 259 9.07 22.13 6.77
CA ILE A 259 9.75 20.91 7.24
C ILE A 259 10.91 20.52 6.31
N PHE A 260 10.68 20.53 5.00
CA PHE A 260 11.66 20.03 4.02
C PHE A 260 12.57 21.13 3.46
N GLY A 261 12.16 22.38 3.53
CA GLY A 261 12.78 23.50 2.84
C GLY A 261 12.32 23.56 1.36
N GLU A 262 12.03 24.77 0.90
CA GLU A 262 11.41 24.99 -0.43
C GLU A 262 12.25 24.44 -1.59
N THR A 263 13.58 24.51 -1.49
CA THR A 263 14.53 23.99 -2.49
C THR A 263 14.58 22.45 -2.56
N ASN A 264 14.09 21.78 -1.52
CA ASN A 264 13.99 20.33 -1.46
C ASN A 264 12.60 19.80 -1.85
N CYS A 265 11.72 20.68 -2.32
CA CYS A 265 10.36 20.35 -2.71
C CYS A 265 10.17 20.55 -4.22
N PHE A 266 10.03 19.46 -4.97
CA PHE A 266 9.64 19.53 -6.37
C PHE A 266 8.15 19.81 -6.46
N GLN A 267 7.80 21.01 -6.95
CA GLN A 267 6.39 21.40 -7.04
C GLN A 267 5.78 20.94 -8.37
N VAL A 268 4.65 20.26 -8.24
CA VAL A 268 3.90 19.62 -9.33
C VAL A 268 2.79 20.54 -9.83
N THR A 269 2.61 20.63 -11.14
CA THR A 269 1.49 21.32 -11.79
C THR A 269 0.21 20.47 -11.77
N ASP A 270 -0.94 21.07 -12.11
CA ASP A 270 -2.22 20.34 -12.21
C ASP A 270 -2.14 19.17 -13.21
N GLN A 271 -1.48 19.38 -14.36
CA GLN A 271 -1.30 18.33 -15.39
C GLN A 271 -0.39 17.22 -14.90
N GLU A 272 0.71 17.55 -14.21
CA GLU A 272 1.64 16.56 -13.67
C GLU A 272 1.01 15.77 -12.52
N MET A 273 0.15 16.39 -11.71
CA MET A 273 -0.63 15.67 -10.70
C MET A 273 -1.61 14.68 -11.37
N PHE A 274 -2.33 15.13 -12.41
CA PHE A 274 -3.19 14.24 -13.19
C PHE A 274 -2.39 13.06 -13.78
N GLU A 275 -1.15 13.26 -14.23
CA GLU A 275 -0.24 12.22 -14.69
C GLU A 275 0.36 11.39 -13.54
N MET A 276 0.09 11.74 -12.26
CA MET A 276 0.53 11.04 -11.05
C MET A 276 2.03 11.15 -10.76
N PHE A 277 2.67 12.27 -11.09
CA PHE A 277 4.09 12.52 -10.82
C PHE A 277 4.51 12.25 -9.37
N PRO A 278 3.72 12.57 -8.32
CA PRO A 278 4.13 12.26 -6.96
C PRO A 278 4.26 10.76 -6.67
N ASN A 279 3.60 9.89 -7.44
CA ASN A 279 3.50 8.47 -7.13
C ASN A 279 4.67 7.62 -7.68
N VAL A 280 5.88 8.20 -7.75
CA VAL A 280 7.13 7.47 -8.01
C VAL A 280 7.50 6.57 -6.84
N PHE A 281 8.45 5.64 -7.04
CA PHE A 281 8.82 4.68 -6.00
C PHE A 281 10.34 4.66 -5.73
N SER A 282 10.74 4.94 -4.50
CA SER A 282 12.14 4.89 -4.07
C SER A 282 12.57 3.46 -3.75
N ILE A 283 13.61 2.94 -4.45
CA ILE A 283 14.30 1.70 -4.10
C ILE A 283 15.40 1.97 -3.06
N ALA A 284 16.04 3.13 -3.15
CA ALA A 284 17.08 3.58 -2.22
C ALA A 284 17.09 5.12 -2.18
N PRO A 285 17.82 5.75 -1.24
CA PRO A 285 17.90 7.21 -1.18
C PRO A 285 18.49 7.87 -2.44
N ASP A 286 19.22 7.10 -3.23
CA ASP A 286 19.89 7.53 -4.47
C ASP A 286 19.31 6.87 -5.73
N LEU A 287 18.12 6.20 -5.60
CA LEU A 287 17.52 5.44 -6.69
C LEU A 287 16.01 5.43 -6.63
N VAL A 288 15.36 5.95 -7.67
CA VAL A 288 13.91 6.05 -7.83
C VAL A 288 13.47 5.34 -9.10
N VAL A 289 12.35 4.63 -9.06
CA VAL A 289 11.63 4.18 -10.26
C VAL A 289 10.58 5.23 -10.59
N SER A 290 10.55 5.65 -11.84
CA SER A 290 9.67 6.71 -12.34
C SER A 290 9.10 6.35 -13.70
N ASP A 291 8.04 7.02 -14.09
CA ASP A 291 7.50 6.87 -15.43
C ASP A 291 8.35 7.65 -16.45
N GLU A 292 8.56 7.07 -17.64
CA GLU A 292 9.36 7.68 -18.72
C GLU A 292 8.81 9.02 -19.23
N VAL A 293 7.49 9.27 -19.08
CA VAL A 293 6.89 10.54 -19.50
C VAL A 293 7.06 11.65 -18.47
N PHE A 294 7.59 11.39 -17.28
CA PHE A 294 7.83 12.40 -16.24
C PHE A 294 9.11 13.21 -16.47
N THR A 295 9.30 13.66 -17.71
CA THR A 295 10.57 14.23 -18.20
C THR A 295 11.11 15.37 -17.33
N ARG A 296 10.25 16.28 -16.83
CA ARG A 296 10.67 17.38 -15.96
C ARG A 296 11.11 16.88 -14.59
N LEU A 297 10.37 15.93 -14.01
CA LEU A 297 10.71 15.33 -12.73
C LEU A 297 11.99 14.48 -12.86
N ASN A 298 12.08 13.59 -13.87
CA ASN A 298 13.22 12.69 -14.05
C ASN A 298 14.52 13.48 -14.24
N ARG A 299 14.47 14.57 -15.03
CA ARG A 299 15.60 15.49 -15.16
C ARG A 299 15.97 16.16 -13.83
N HIS A 300 14.99 16.66 -13.07
CA HIS A 300 15.24 17.29 -11.78
C HIS A 300 15.84 16.30 -10.76
N LEU A 301 15.33 15.07 -10.70
CA LEU A 301 15.87 14.01 -9.85
C LEU A 301 17.36 13.75 -10.17
N THR A 302 17.71 13.67 -11.47
CA THR A 302 19.05 13.33 -11.90
C THR A 302 20.03 14.51 -11.88
N GLU A 303 19.66 15.66 -12.44
CA GLU A 303 20.57 16.78 -12.63
C GLU A 303 20.69 17.66 -11.37
N GLU A 304 19.57 17.89 -10.66
CA GLU A 304 19.56 18.80 -9.50
C GLU A 304 19.79 18.05 -8.18
N TRP A 305 19.21 16.86 -8.06
CA TRP A 305 19.27 16.09 -6.80
C TRP A 305 20.26 14.91 -6.84
N GLY A 306 20.83 14.57 -7.99
CA GLY A 306 21.81 13.48 -8.13
C GLY A 306 21.23 12.09 -7.84
N ILE A 307 19.92 11.93 -7.97
CA ILE A 307 19.19 10.66 -7.74
C ILE A 307 19.09 9.94 -9.08
N LYS A 308 19.52 8.68 -9.13
CA LYS A 308 19.34 7.83 -10.32
C LYS A 308 17.89 7.51 -10.53
N VAL A 309 17.46 7.50 -11.79
CA VAL A 309 16.09 7.14 -12.17
C VAL A 309 16.12 5.90 -13.07
N GLU A 310 15.35 4.89 -12.69
CA GLU A 310 14.95 3.79 -13.57
C GLU A 310 13.62 4.18 -14.19
N GLU A 311 13.65 4.48 -15.47
CA GLU A 311 12.47 4.91 -16.23
C GLU A 311 11.77 3.71 -16.84
N ILE A 312 10.48 3.58 -16.61
CA ILE A 312 9.61 2.55 -17.20
C ILE A 312 8.30 3.16 -17.64
N SER A 313 7.62 2.53 -18.60
CA SER A 313 6.25 2.90 -18.92
C SER A 313 5.27 2.31 -17.92
N TYR A 314 4.38 3.15 -17.35
CA TYR A 314 3.36 2.72 -16.36
C TYR A 314 2.03 3.45 -16.59
N ARG A 315 1.74 3.77 -17.87
CA ARG A 315 0.62 4.63 -18.29
C ARG A 315 -0.73 3.94 -18.21
N GLU A 316 -0.79 2.65 -18.47
CA GLU A 316 -2.04 1.91 -18.43
C GLU A 316 -2.53 1.79 -16.99
N ILE A 317 -1.66 1.44 -16.07
CA ILE A 317 -2.00 1.35 -14.64
C ILE A 317 -2.41 2.71 -14.07
N SER A 318 -1.78 3.81 -14.51
CA SER A 318 -2.14 5.17 -14.05
C SER A 318 -3.60 5.54 -14.27
N LYS A 319 -4.26 4.95 -15.27
CA LYS A 319 -5.68 5.19 -15.58
C LYS A 319 -6.62 4.61 -14.52
N MET A 320 -6.10 3.74 -13.64
CA MET A 320 -6.85 3.05 -12.58
C MET A 320 -6.68 3.72 -11.20
N GLY A 321 -6.15 4.94 -11.15
CA GLY A 321 -6.07 5.73 -9.93
C GLY A 321 -4.85 5.48 -9.05
N GLY A 322 -3.86 4.72 -9.53
CA GLY A 322 -2.59 4.46 -8.85
C GLY A 322 -1.42 4.39 -9.81
N LEU A 323 -0.18 4.38 -9.28
CA LEU A 323 1.04 4.23 -10.05
C LEU A 323 2.02 3.31 -9.33
N LEU A 324 3.31 3.60 -9.38
CA LEU A 324 4.41 2.76 -8.87
C LEU A 324 4.34 2.56 -7.35
N ARG A 325 4.17 3.65 -6.56
CA ARG A 325 4.06 3.53 -5.11
C ARG A 325 2.81 2.78 -4.69
N CYS A 326 1.68 3.08 -5.31
CA CYS A 326 0.41 2.40 -5.02
C CYS A 326 0.48 0.89 -5.28
N SER A 327 1.27 0.45 -6.26
CA SER A 327 1.43 -0.97 -6.60
C SER A 327 2.29 -1.75 -5.60
N THR A 328 2.87 -1.10 -4.58
CA THR A 328 3.85 -1.69 -3.66
C THR A 328 3.47 -1.55 -2.21
N MET A 329 3.73 -2.57 -1.40
CA MET A 329 3.70 -2.53 0.07
C MET A 329 5.08 -2.95 0.61
N PRO A 330 5.99 -2.02 0.93
CA PRO A 330 7.28 -2.33 1.52
C PRO A 330 7.13 -3.00 2.89
N LEU A 331 7.92 -4.05 3.10
CA LEU A 331 7.96 -4.79 4.37
C LEU A 331 9.29 -4.56 5.10
N ILE A 332 10.39 -4.44 4.35
CA ILE A 332 11.72 -4.26 4.93
C ILE A 332 12.51 -3.20 4.13
N ARG A 333 13.03 -2.20 4.83
CA ARG A 333 14.00 -1.21 4.34
C ARG A 333 15.17 -1.09 5.33
N GLU A 334 16.40 -0.88 4.83
CA GLU A 334 17.65 -0.75 5.61
C GLU A 334 18.47 0.46 5.18
#